data_46e6c027ce89f903ce461e0965e3d1ad
#
_entry.id   46e6c027ce89f903ce461e0965e3d1ad
#
_cell.length_a   1.000
_cell.length_b   1.000
_cell.length_c   1.000
_cell.angle_alpha   90.00
_cell.angle_beta   90.00
_cell.angle_gamma   90.00
#
_symmetry.space_group_name_H-M   'P 1'
#
loop_
_entity.id
_entity.type
_entity.pdbx_description
1 polymer ?
#
loop_
_entity_poly.entity_id
_entity_poly.type
_entity_poly.pdbx_seq_one_letter_code
_entity_poly.pdbx_strand_id
1 'polypeptide(L)'
;MSDVGFRLTSIYGPGKIKKVSSSRLNRGGARFGPQLTSMHIESRKHPADWECRPIAATQVGPEETVLEPDLEVVQIRRGESFTAWSHGYPFRTVRWHFHPEYEIHQVVATSGRYFVGDFIGEFEPGNLVVTGPNLPHNWVSDIPKGSSIPLRGRIIQFSESFIGDTMKVLPELGGLGEVLESSRRGVLFTNETSKKVAPLMEELMQAQGVRRIELFMMIAGALSRAQGTRMLASASYLPDPPGYMSAGINKALAYVRENLTQPFDESDLAAIAGQSTAAFSRAFRRHTGMSLVQYVKRLRINLACQILMSEEAASITEICFQVGFNNLSNFNRQFLAEKGMPPSRFRKLLADNINAARAA
;
A
#
# COMPACT_ATOMS: atom_id res chain seq x y z
N MET A 1 -42.49 -21.12 -34.11
CA MET A 1 -42.04 -20.85 -35.46
C MET A 1 -41.15 -19.61 -35.37
N SER A 2 -39.86 -19.66 -35.52
CA SER A 2 -38.85 -20.60 -36.03
C SER A 2 -37.52 -20.39 -35.31
N ASP A 3 -36.90 -21.51 -34.97
CA ASP A 3 -35.52 -21.65 -34.54
C ASP A 3 -34.52 -21.07 -35.55
N VAL A 4 -33.50 -20.39 -35.07
CA VAL A 4 -32.22 -20.25 -35.80
C VAL A 4 -31.07 -20.58 -34.81
N GLY A 5 -30.62 -21.83 -34.90
CA GLY A 5 -29.42 -22.30 -34.23
C GLY A 5 -28.17 -21.84 -34.97
N PHE A 6 -27.19 -21.34 -34.21
CA PHE A 6 -25.83 -21.17 -34.69
C PHE A 6 -24.92 -22.28 -34.15
N ARG A 7 -24.38 -23.09 -35.08
CA ARG A 7 -23.37 -24.11 -34.84
C ARG A 7 -21.99 -23.45 -34.70
N LEU A 8 -21.31 -23.76 -33.61
CA LEU A 8 -19.86 -23.56 -33.45
C LEU A 8 -19.15 -24.74 -34.13
N THR A 9 -18.32 -24.43 -35.15
CA THR A 9 -17.36 -25.38 -35.72
C THR A 9 -15.98 -25.15 -35.10
N SER A 10 -15.54 -26.19 -34.40
CA SER A 10 -14.19 -26.36 -33.89
C SER A 10 -13.22 -26.68 -35.02
N ILE A 11 -12.10 -25.99 -35.10
CA ILE A 11 -10.93 -26.36 -35.94
C ILE A 11 -9.72 -26.53 -35.02
N TYR A 12 -9.38 -27.78 -34.70
CA TYR A 12 -8.08 -28.20 -34.25
C TYR A 12 -7.59 -29.36 -35.11
N GLY A 13 -6.49 -29.15 -35.83
CA GLY A 13 -5.76 -30.20 -36.54
C GLY A 13 -4.41 -30.46 -35.91
N PRO A 14 -3.87 -31.71 -35.87
CA PRO A 14 -2.69 -32.08 -35.11
C PRO A 14 -1.38 -31.94 -35.90
N GLY A 15 -0.41 -31.20 -35.36
CA GLY A 15 0.95 -31.07 -35.88
C GLY A 15 1.95 -31.94 -35.12
N LYS A 16 2.65 -32.76 -35.89
CA LYS A 16 3.55 -33.84 -35.49
C LYS A 16 4.83 -33.37 -34.79
N ILE A 17 5.20 -34.11 -33.74
CA ILE A 17 6.49 -34.08 -33.05
C ILE A 17 7.55 -34.78 -33.95
N LYS A 18 8.66 -34.10 -34.24
CA LYS A 18 9.89 -34.75 -34.75
C LYS A 18 10.96 -34.74 -33.68
N LYS A 19 11.34 -35.94 -33.24
CA LYS A 19 12.60 -36.25 -32.53
C LYS A 19 13.77 -36.08 -33.49
N VAL A 20 14.86 -35.45 -33.06
CA VAL A 20 16.16 -35.56 -33.70
C VAL A 20 17.17 -36.02 -32.65
N SER A 21 17.79 -37.13 -33.00
CA SER A 21 18.75 -37.87 -32.20
C SER A 21 20.17 -37.27 -32.29
N SER A 22 20.94 -37.52 -31.24
CA SER A 22 22.37 -37.27 -31.07
C SER A 22 23.24 -38.05 -32.06
N SER A 23 24.32 -37.45 -32.57
CA SER A 23 25.51 -38.17 -32.96
C SER A 23 26.80 -37.39 -32.70
N ARG A 24 27.74 -38.09 -32.10
CA ARG A 24 29.16 -37.72 -31.79
C ARG A 24 30.01 -37.65 -33.07
N LEU A 25 31.13 -36.88 -32.97
CA LEU A 25 32.50 -37.21 -33.45
C LEU A 25 33.33 -35.91 -33.42
N ASN A 26 34.35 -35.77 -32.72
CA ASN A 26 35.69 -36.28 -32.49
C ASN A 26 36.80 -35.58 -33.37
N ARG A 27 37.75 -34.97 -32.65
CA ARG A 27 39.21 -34.81 -32.94
C ARG A 27 39.70 -33.86 -34.02
N GLY A 28 40.67 -33.04 -33.59
CA GLY A 28 41.71 -32.50 -34.49
C GLY A 28 42.32 -31.20 -33.94
N GLY A 29 43.52 -31.30 -33.39
CA GLY A 29 44.30 -30.20 -32.86
C GLY A 29 45.16 -29.51 -33.94
N ALA A 30 45.58 -28.30 -33.67
CA ALA A 30 46.87 -27.74 -34.08
C ALA A 30 47.15 -26.41 -33.35
N ARG A 31 48.35 -26.28 -32.85
CA ARG A 31 48.97 -25.07 -32.25
C ARG A 31 49.28 -24.05 -33.34
N PHE A 32 49.23 -22.77 -33.03
CA PHE A 32 50.22 -21.72 -33.35
C PHE A 32 49.75 -20.38 -32.72
N GLY A 33 50.59 -19.74 -31.89
CA GLY A 33 50.47 -18.32 -31.52
C GLY A 33 51.16 -17.46 -32.61
N PRO A 34 51.11 -16.14 -32.58
CA PRO A 34 51.73 -15.33 -31.53
C PRO A 34 50.99 -14.03 -31.17
N GLN A 35 51.41 -13.48 -30.04
CA GLN A 35 51.39 -12.08 -29.54
C GLN A 35 50.84 -10.99 -30.46
N LEU A 36 49.92 -10.16 -29.92
CA LEU A 36 49.92 -8.71 -30.17
C LEU A 36 49.15 -7.97 -29.05
N THR A 37 49.93 -7.17 -28.35
CA THR A 37 49.71 -5.83 -27.77
C THR A 37 48.36 -5.51 -27.10
N SER A 38 48.46 -5.24 -25.81
CA SER A 38 47.48 -4.60 -24.92
C SER A 38 46.99 -3.27 -25.48
N MET A 39 45.69 -3.13 -25.63
CA MET A 39 45.01 -1.85 -25.55
C MET A 39 44.03 -1.93 -24.38
N HIS A 40 44.34 -1.17 -23.36
CA HIS A 40 43.43 -0.91 -22.25
C HIS A 40 42.21 -0.12 -22.77
N ILE A 41 41.07 -0.78 -22.85
CA ILE A 41 39.76 -0.10 -22.90
C ILE A 41 39.16 -0.24 -21.53
N GLU A 42 39.16 0.86 -20.79
CA GLU A 42 38.36 0.98 -19.58
C GLU A 42 36.88 0.83 -19.95
N SER A 43 36.35 -0.35 -19.75
CA SER A 43 34.90 -0.56 -19.78
C SER A 43 34.31 0.01 -18.50
N ARG A 44 33.66 1.18 -18.60
CA ARG A 44 32.75 1.70 -17.56
C ARG A 44 31.70 0.63 -17.34
N LYS A 45 31.71 0.04 -16.14
CA LYS A 45 30.70 -0.92 -15.69
C LYS A 45 29.33 -0.25 -15.69
N HIS A 46 28.42 -0.80 -16.45
CA HIS A 46 26.98 -0.54 -16.34
C HIS A 46 26.49 -1.04 -14.98
N PRO A 47 25.64 -0.29 -14.24
CA PRO A 47 25.05 -0.76 -13.01
C PRO A 47 23.80 -1.60 -13.31
N ALA A 48 23.99 -2.86 -13.64
CA ALA A 48 22.90 -3.80 -13.95
C ALA A 48 23.10 -5.22 -13.42
N ASP A 49 23.97 -5.40 -12.42
CA ASP A 49 24.15 -6.72 -11.78
C ASP A 49 23.76 -6.61 -10.28
N TRP A 50 22.47 -6.71 -9.99
CA TRP A 50 21.97 -6.97 -8.67
C TRP A 50 21.82 -8.48 -8.47
N GLU A 51 22.93 -9.15 -8.20
CA GLU A 51 22.88 -10.51 -7.68
C GLU A 51 22.27 -10.51 -6.29
N CYS A 52 21.12 -11.18 -6.14
CA CYS A 52 20.60 -11.59 -4.85
C CYS A 52 21.65 -12.47 -4.15
N ARG A 53 22.37 -11.93 -3.18
CA ARG A 53 23.12 -12.75 -2.23
C ARG A 53 22.13 -13.35 -1.24
N PRO A 54 21.99 -14.68 -1.18
CA PRO A 54 21.26 -15.29 -0.06
C PRO A 54 22.04 -14.98 1.21
N ILE A 55 21.38 -14.35 2.16
CA ILE A 55 21.92 -14.17 3.51
C ILE A 55 22.06 -15.56 4.10
N ALA A 56 23.29 -15.98 4.41
CA ALA A 56 23.54 -17.23 5.08
C ALA A 56 22.70 -17.29 6.36
N ALA A 57 21.98 -18.39 6.54
CA ALA A 57 21.21 -18.67 7.74
C ALA A 57 22.15 -18.66 8.95
N THR A 58 22.23 -17.53 9.62
CA THR A 58 22.84 -17.44 10.94
C THR A 58 21.90 -18.14 11.90
N GLN A 59 22.41 -19.06 12.69
CA GLN A 59 21.67 -19.83 13.68
C GLN A 59 20.84 -18.89 14.58
N VAL A 60 19.51 -18.98 14.42
CA VAL A 60 18.53 -18.25 15.22
C VAL A 60 18.50 -18.86 16.61
N GLY A 61 18.81 -18.06 17.62
CA GLY A 61 18.60 -18.42 19.02
C GLY A 61 17.10 -18.53 19.34
N PRO A 62 16.71 -19.13 20.48
CA PRO A 62 15.31 -19.41 20.77
C PRO A 62 14.51 -18.11 21.00
N GLU A 63 13.36 -18.00 20.30
CA GLU A 63 12.33 -16.95 20.39
C GLU A 63 12.63 -15.60 19.72
N GLU A 64 12.82 -15.59 18.40
CA GLU A 64 12.42 -14.42 17.63
C GLU A 64 10.89 -14.43 17.50
N THR A 65 10.24 -13.55 18.25
CA THR A 65 8.84 -13.19 18.02
C THR A 65 8.73 -12.67 16.60
N VAL A 66 8.15 -13.49 15.71
CA VAL A 66 7.75 -13.01 14.38
C VAL A 66 6.81 -11.83 14.62
N LEU A 67 7.25 -10.63 14.29
CA LEU A 67 6.44 -9.42 14.40
C LEU A 67 5.29 -9.56 13.39
N GLU A 68 4.10 -9.90 13.91
CA GLU A 68 2.89 -9.90 13.10
C GLU A 68 2.62 -8.47 12.60
N PRO A 69 2.22 -8.30 11.34
CA PRO A 69 1.91 -6.98 10.80
C PRO A 69 0.65 -6.40 11.48
N ASP A 70 0.71 -5.14 11.86
CA ASP A 70 -0.44 -4.40 12.42
C ASP A 70 -1.45 -4.11 11.31
N LEU A 71 -2.75 -4.25 11.59
CA LEU A 71 -3.77 -3.77 10.69
C LEU A 71 -3.83 -2.23 10.71
N GLU A 72 -3.52 -1.60 9.59
CA GLU A 72 -3.80 -0.18 9.39
C GLU A 72 -5.26 -0.01 8.94
N VAL A 73 -5.89 1.01 9.47
CA VAL A 73 -7.26 1.35 9.08
C VAL A 73 -7.25 2.59 8.21
N VAL A 74 -7.44 2.33 6.95
CA VAL A 74 -7.61 3.36 5.94
C VAL A 74 -9.01 3.95 6.04
N GLN A 75 -9.10 5.27 6.11
CA GLN A 75 -10.38 5.97 6.10
C GLN A 75 -10.57 6.72 4.79
N ILE A 76 -11.56 6.28 4.02
CA ILE A 76 -12.09 7.03 2.88
C ILE A 76 -13.27 7.84 3.42
N ARG A 77 -13.23 9.16 3.28
CA ARG A 77 -14.28 10.06 3.79
C ARG A 77 -15.61 9.78 3.08
N ARG A 78 -16.70 10.01 3.80
CA ARG A 78 -18.04 9.96 3.17
C ARG A 78 -18.13 11.02 2.05
N GLY A 79 -18.45 10.56 0.84
CA GLY A 79 -18.47 11.41 -0.37
C GLY A 79 -17.15 11.46 -1.13
N GLU A 80 -16.12 10.75 -0.69
CA GLU A 80 -14.88 10.54 -1.44
C GLU A 80 -14.78 9.08 -1.92
N SER A 81 -14.24 8.88 -3.10
CA SER A 81 -14.04 7.53 -3.69
C SER A 81 -12.74 6.89 -3.26
N PHE A 82 -11.78 7.70 -2.83
CA PHE A 82 -10.45 7.30 -2.37
C PHE A 82 -9.88 8.36 -1.42
N THR A 83 -8.89 7.99 -0.62
CA THR A 83 -8.12 8.95 0.17
C THR A 83 -6.78 9.24 -0.49
N ALA A 84 -6.35 10.51 -0.42
CA ALA A 84 -5.03 10.95 -0.86
C ALA A 84 -4.47 11.91 0.19
N TRP A 85 -3.25 11.62 0.66
CA TRP A 85 -2.63 12.36 1.75
C TRP A 85 -1.11 12.32 1.66
N SER A 86 -0.47 13.25 2.36
CA SER A 86 0.97 13.31 2.46
C SER A 86 1.41 13.36 3.91
N HIS A 87 2.63 12.91 4.19
CA HIS A 87 3.19 12.96 5.54
C HIS A 87 4.66 13.31 5.54
N GLY A 88 5.09 13.91 6.65
CA GLY A 88 6.49 14.17 6.94
C GLY A 88 7.11 13.10 7.83
N TYR A 89 8.22 13.45 8.49
CA TYR A 89 8.90 12.63 9.50
C TYR A 89 9.24 13.53 10.72
N PRO A 90 9.12 13.07 11.96
CA PRO A 90 8.68 11.74 12.37
C PRO A 90 7.17 11.51 12.17
N PHE A 91 6.81 10.34 11.66
CA PHE A 91 5.43 9.90 11.52
C PHE A 91 5.23 8.66 12.39
N ARG A 92 4.40 8.76 13.43
CA ARG A 92 4.33 7.77 14.52
C ARG A 92 3.58 6.48 14.17
N THR A 93 2.89 6.45 13.04
CA THR A 93 2.00 5.32 12.70
C THR A 93 2.59 4.34 11.69
N VAL A 94 3.78 4.62 11.14
CA VAL A 94 4.41 3.71 10.17
C VAL A 94 5.12 2.59 10.93
N ARG A 95 4.45 1.44 10.97
CA ARG A 95 4.98 0.17 11.44
C ARG A 95 4.87 -0.83 10.30
N TRP A 96 5.40 -2.01 10.48
CA TRP A 96 5.06 -3.17 9.66
C TRP A 96 3.55 -3.38 9.73
N HIS A 97 2.82 -3.13 8.63
CA HIS A 97 1.37 -3.06 8.61
C HIS A 97 0.80 -3.59 7.30
N PHE A 98 -0.49 -3.85 7.31
CA PHE A 98 -1.28 -4.18 6.12
C PHE A 98 -2.67 -3.55 6.22
N HIS A 99 -3.35 -3.42 5.09
CA HIS A 99 -4.74 -2.95 4.98
C HIS A 99 -5.41 -3.56 3.75
N PRO A 100 -6.77 -3.63 3.68
CA PRO A 100 -7.48 -4.24 2.56
C PRO A 100 -7.64 -3.35 1.34
N GLU A 101 -7.13 -2.14 1.35
CA GLU A 101 -7.12 -1.22 0.22
C GLU A 101 -5.87 -1.45 -0.65
N TYR A 102 -5.95 -1.03 -1.92
CA TYR A 102 -4.77 -0.76 -2.74
C TYR A 102 -4.11 0.53 -2.25
N GLU A 103 -2.78 0.58 -2.31
CA GLU A 103 -2.01 1.77 -1.99
C GLU A 103 -1.03 2.10 -3.11
N ILE A 104 -1.01 3.37 -3.53
CA ILE A 104 0.05 3.95 -4.35
C ILE A 104 0.91 4.79 -3.42
N HIS A 105 2.14 4.38 -3.19
CA HIS A 105 3.09 5.04 -2.30
C HIS A 105 4.24 5.65 -3.10
N GLN A 106 4.43 6.96 -2.96
CA GLN A 106 5.56 7.69 -3.51
C GLN A 106 6.43 8.26 -2.40
N VAL A 107 7.70 7.88 -2.37
CA VAL A 107 8.70 8.53 -1.51
C VAL A 107 9.16 9.82 -2.17
N VAL A 108 8.99 10.96 -1.49
CA VAL A 108 9.37 12.30 -1.98
C VAL A 108 10.77 12.68 -1.50
N ALA A 109 11.04 12.40 -0.23
CA ALA A 109 12.32 12.69 0.41
C ALA A 109 12.76 11.52 1.27
N THR A 110 14.03 11.42 1.56
CA THR A 110 14.71 10.37 2.33
C THR A 110 15.06 9.13 1.54
N SER A 111 16.06 8.43 2.01
CA SER A 111 16.45 7.08 1.62
C SER A 111 16.32 6.14 2.82
N GLY A 112 16.42 4.84 2.59
CA GLY A 112 16.33 3.85 3.63
C GLY A 112 15.95 2.47 3.09
N ARG A 113 15.37 1.63 3.95
CA ARG A 113 14.93 0.28 3.59
C ARG A 113 13.43 0.16 3.58
N TYR A 114 12.89 -0.63 2.64
CA TYR A 114 11.49 -0.94 2.59
C TYR A 114 11.24 -2.45 2.53
N PHE A 115 10.10 -2.83 3.05
CA PHE A 115 9.67 -4.19 3.24
C PHE A 115 8.32 -4.35 2.56
N VAL A 116 8.14 -5.35 1.71
CA VAL A 116 6.88 -5.65 1.02
C VAL A 116 6.72 -7.16 0.92
N GLY A 117 5.83 -7.73 1.72
CA GLY A 117 5.75 -9.18 1.89
C GLY A 117 7.06 -9.75 2.40
N ASP A 118 7.64 -10.69 1.69
CA ASP A 118 8.95 -11.29 1.96
C ASP A 118 10.14 -10.55 1.32
N PHE A 119 9.87 -9.43 0.63
CA PHE A 119 10.90 -8.63 -0.03
C PHE A 119 11.47 -7.58 0.94
N ILE A 120 12.80 -7.42 0.89
CA ILE A 120 13.54 -6.35 1.56
C ILE A 120 14.42 -5.66 0.52
N GLY A 121 14.31 -4.33 0.43
CA GLY A 121 15.11 -3.53 -0.49
C GLY A 121 15.45 -2.15 0.04
N GLU A 122 16.26 -1.44 -0.70
CA GLU A 122 16.61 -0.04 -0.42
C GLU A 122 15.78 0.89 -1.31
N PHE A 123 15.41 2.04 -0.78
CA PHE A 123 14.69 3.07 -1.52
C PHE A 123 15.41 4.42 -1.44
N GLU A 124 15.16 5.22 -2.47
CA GLU A 124 15.60 6.60 -2.60
C GLU A 124 14.39 7.49 -2.95
N PRO A 125 14.53 8.84 -2.90
CA PRO A 125 13.50 9.74 -3.41
C PRO A 125 13.11 9.38 -4.85
N GLY A 126 11.79 9.35 -5.11
CA GLY A 126 11.26 8.87 -6.37
C GLY A 126 10.85 7.39 -6.37
N ASN A 127 11.09 6.63 -5.29
CA ASN A 127 10.54 5.30 -5.15
C ASN A 127 9.02 5.35 -5.25
N LEU A 128 8.45 4.63 -6.22
CA LEU A 128 7.02 4.55 -6.48
C LEU A 128 6.60 3.07 -6.48
N VAL A 129 5.78 2.70 -5.53
CA VAL A 129 5.31 1.34 -5.35
C VAL A 129 3.79 1.31 -5.28
N VAL A 130 3.18 0.29 -5.89
CA VAL A 130 1.76 -0.04 -5.67
C VAL A 130 1.70 -1.35 -4.90
N THR A 131 1.04 -1.33 -3.75
CA THR A 131 0.75 -2.51 -2.94
C THR A 131 -0.72 -2.88 -3.05
N GLY A 132 -0.99 -4.18 -3.17
CA GLY A 132 -2.34 -4.72 -3.23
C GLY A 132 -2.94 -4.98 -1.85
N PRO A 133 -4.22 -5.37 -1.81
CA PRO A 133 -4.95 -5.65 -0.59
C PRO A 133 -4.25 -6.66 0.30
N ASN A 134 -4.18 -6.34 1.59
CA ASN A 134 -3.64 -7.19 2.65
C ASN A 134 -2.16 -7.60 2.49
N LEU A 135 -1.40 -6.93 1.64
CA LEU A 135 0.03 -7.16 1.49
C LEU A 135 0.77 -6.38 2.59
N PRO A 136 1.45 -7.04 3.54
CA PRO A 136 2.21 -6.34 4.57
C PRO A 136 3.36 -5.53 3.97
N HIS A 137 3.52 -4.29 4.45
CA HIS A 137 4.56 -3.39 3.96
C HIS A 137 5.00 -2.35 4.99
N ASN A 138 6.19 -1.77 4.78
CA ASN A 138 6.73 -0.69 5.58
C ASN A 138 7.90 0.00 4.87
N TRP A 139 8.09 1.30 5.11
CA TRP A 139 9.26 2.08 4.69
C TRP A 139 9.96 2.66 5.91
N VAL A 140 11.20 2.28 6.13
CA VAL A 140 12.05 2.75 7.24
C VAL A 140 13.13 3.67 6.68
N SER A 141 13.04 4.97 6.99
CA SER A 141 14.01 5.96 6.51
C SER A 141 15.22 6.03 7.42
N ASP A 142 16.39 6.14 6.81
CA ASP A 142 17.66 6.40 7.48
C ASP A 142 17.78 7.91 7.74
N ILE A 143 17.23 8.36 8.86
CA ILE A 143 17.19 9.79 9.24
C ILE A 143 17.92 9.97 10.56
N PRO A 144 18.82 10.96 10.68
CA PRO A 144 19.48 11.27 11.94
C PRO A 144 18.48 11.53 13.05
N LYS A 145 18.80 11.03 14.25
CA LYS A 145 17.92 11.18 15.42
C LYS A 145 17.66 12.66 15.71
N GLY A 146 16.38 13.03 15.83
CA GLY A 146 15.95 14.41 16.05
C GLY A 146 15.70 15.24 14.79
N SER A 147 15.92 14.70 13.61
CA SER A 147 15.60 15.38 12.35
C SER A 147 14.10 15.43 12.09
N SER A 148 13.67 16.44 11.36
CA SER A 148 12.28 16.58 10.87
C SER A 148 12.29 16.79 9.36
N ILE A 149 11.44 16.06 8.65
CA ILE A 149 11.26 16.18 7.20
C ILE A 149 9.80 16.60 6.98
N PRO A 150 9.53 17.77 6.42
CA PRO A 150 8.16 18.27 6.25
C PRO A 150 7.30 17.39 5.32
N LEU A 151 7.90 16.90 4.24
CA LEU A 151 7.23 16.03 3.27
C LEU A 151 8.13 14.83 2.94
N ARG A 152 7.76 13.65 3.45
CA ARG A 152 8.47 12.39 3.20
C ARG A 152 7.85 11.58 2.10
N GLY A 153 6.53 11.49 2.07
CA GLY A 153 5.81 10.65 1.12
C GLY A 153 4.42 11.16 0.79
N ARG A 154 3.91 10.71 -0.34
CA ARG A 154 2.53 10.88 -0.80
C ARG A 154 1.89 9.52 -0.98
N ILE A 155 0.65 9.40 -0.56
CA ILE A 155 -0.08 8.12 -0.51
C ILE A 155 -1.46 8.33 -1.11
N ILE A 156 -1.89 7.36 -1.94
CA ILE A 156 -3.27 7.25 -2.41
C ILE A 156 -3.74 5.85 -2.03
N GLN A 157 -4.88 5.76 -1.33
CA GLN A 157 -5.47 4.48 -0.94
C GLN A 157 -6.92 4.42 -1.41
N PHE A 158 -7.32 3.26 -1.98
CA PHE A 158 -8.65 3.06 -2.54
C PHE A 158 -9.09 1.59 -2.39
N SER A 159 -10.40 1.40 -2.24
CA SER A 159 -10.95 0.07 -2.02
C SER A 159 -11.01 -0.77 -3.30
N GLU A 160 -10.95 -2.09 -3.13
CA GLU A 160 -11.13 -3.06 -4.21
C GLU A 160 -12.53 -2.93 -4.86
N SER A 161 -13.56 -2.64 -4.06
CA SER A 161 -14.93 -2.40 -4.58
C SER A 161 -14.99 -1.17 -5.48
N PHE A 162 -14.44 -0.03 -5.04
CA PHE A 162 -14.43 1.20 -5.83
C PHE A 162 -13.80 0.98 -7.20
N ILE A 163 -12.58 0.45 -7.24
CA ILE A 163 -11.87 0.31 -8.52
C ILE A 163 -12.48 -0.80 -9.39
N GLY A 164 -12.94 -1.90 -8.78
CA GLY A 164 -13.59 -3.01 -9.49
C GLY A 164 -14.91 -2.59 -10.14
N ASP A 165 -15.72 -1.78 -9.45
CA ASP A 165 -16.97 -1.25 -10.03
C ASP A 165 -16.70 -0.19 -11.10
N THR A 166 -15.69 0.65 -10.89
CA THR A 166 -15.26 1.64 -11.89
C THR A 166 -14.79 0.96 -13.18
N MET A 167 -14.01 -0.11 -13.09
CA MET A 167 -13.53 -0.87 -14.26
C MET A 167 -14.66 -1.59 -15.02
N LYS A 168 -15.75 -1.97 -14.35
CA LYS A 168 -16.95 -2.53 -15.03
C LYS A 168 -17.65 -1.49 -15.89
N VAL A 169 -17.65 -0.24 -15.46
CA VAL A 169 -18.31 0.88 -16.16
C VAL A 169 -17.38 1.52 -17.21
N LEU A 170 -16.08 1.53 -16.96
CA LEU A 170 -15.04 2.12 -17.81
C LEU A 170 -14.06 1.03 -18.29
N PRO A 171 -14.38 0.30 -19.38
CA PRO A 171 -13.55 -0.79 -19.88
C PRO A 171 -12.16 -0.33 -20.37
N GLU A 172 -11.97 0.96 -20.64
CA GLU A 172 -10.67 1.57 -20.96
C GLU A 172 -9.65 1.45 -19.84
N LEU A 173 -10.09 1.18 -18.60
CA LEU A 173 -9.22 0.91 -17.47
C LEU A 173 -8.69 -0.53 -17.42
N GLY A 174 -8.98 -1.38 -18.42
CA GLY A 174 -8.56 -2.78 -18.45
C GLY A 174 -7.06 -2.99 -18.19
N GLY A 175 -6.20 -2.10 -18.74
CA GLY A 175 -4.76 -2.15 -18.49
C GLY A 175 -4.36 -1.88 -17.02
N LEU A 176 -5.21 -1.21 -16.24
CA LEU A 176 -4.99 -1.04 -14.80
C LEU A 176 -5.19 -2.37 -14.06
N GLY A 177 -6.08 -3.23 -14.53
CA GLY A 177 -6.34 -4.53 -13.91
C GLY A 177 -5.09 -5.40 -13.78
N GLU A 178 -4.22 -5.40 -14.79
CA GLU A 178 -2.94 -6.12 -14.75
C GLU A 178 -1.99 -5.57 -13.67
N VAL A 179 -1.96 -4.24 -13.51
CA VAL A 179 -1.17 -3.59 -12.46
C VAL A 179 -1.73 -3.95 -11.08
N LEU A 180 -3.05 -3.90 -10.91
CA LEU A 180 -3.70 -4.23 -9.64
C LEU A 180 -3.50 -5.70 -9.26
N GLU A 181 -3.60 -6.63 -10.20
CA GLU A 181 -3.31 -8.04 -9.93
C GLU A 181 -1.83 -8.24 -9.54
N SER A 182 -0.91 -7.63 -10.29
CA SER A 182 0.52 -7.68 -9.98
C SER A 182 0.84 -7.04 -8.62
N SER A 183 0.09 -6.02 -8.21
CA SER A 183 0.29 -5.31 -6.95
C SER A 183 -0.01 -6.14 -5.69
N ARG A 184 -0.69 -7.29 -5.85
CA ARG A 184 -0.84 -8.29 -4.77
C ARG A 184 0.51 -8.82 -4.26
N ARG A 185 1.55 -8.62 -5.05
CA ARG A 185 2.96 -8.91 -4.70
C ARG A 185 3.81 -7.65 -4.58
N GLY A 186 3.20 -6.47 -4.62
CA GLY A 186 3.88 -5.18 -4.69
C GLY A 186 4.56 -4.95 -6.04
N VAL A 187 4.26 -3.83 -6.69
CA VAL A 187 4.85 -3.44 -7.98
C VAL A 187 5.70 -2.20 -7.78
N LEU A 188 6.99 -2.32 -8.05
CA LEU A 188 7.92 -1.20 -8.13
C LEU A 188 7.93 -0.65 -9.56
N PHE A 189 7.75 0.65 -9.68
CA PHE A 189 7.81 1.38 -10.95
C PHE A 189 9.19 2.02 -11.17
N THR A 190 9.54 2.24 -12.44
CA THR A 190 10.77 2.92 -12.80
C THR A 190 10.75 4.40 -12.39
N ASN A 191 11.94 4.99 -12.25
CA ASN A 191 12.08 6.43 -11.99
C ASN A 191 11.44 7.29 -13.08
N GLU A 192 11.38 6.82 -14.33
CA GLU A 192 10.70 7.52 -15.41
C GLU A 192 9.20 7.60 -15.17
N THR A 193 8.57 6.48 -14.79
CA THR A 193 7.14 6.46 -14.41
C THR A 193 6.90 7.32 -13.18
N SER A 194 7.75 7.22 -12.16
CA SER A 194 7.63 8.04 -10.95
C SER A 194 7.68 9.54 -11.26
N LYS A 195 8.59 9.99 -12.10
CA LYS A 195 8.68 11.39 -12.55
C LYS A 195 7.42 11.88 -13.28
N LYS A 196 6.73 11.00 -14.03
CA LYS A 196 5.46 11.33 -14.68
C LYS A 196 4.31 11.41 -13.68
N VAL A 197 4.31 10.57 -12.66
CA VAL A 197 3.24 10.47 -11.65
C VAL A 197 3.41 11.52 -10.54
N ALA A 198 4.62 11.91 -10.20
CA ALA A 198 4.93 12.82 -9.09
C ALA A 198 4.14 14.15 -9.13
N PRO A 199 4.11 14.92 -10.24
CA PRO A 199 3.35 16.16 -10.29
C PRO A 199 1.83 15.94 -10.18
N LEU A 200 1.32 14.83 -10.69
CA LEU A 200 -0.10 14.47 -10.57
C LEU A 200 -0.48 14.16 -9.11
N MET A 201 0.37 13.40 -8.41
CA MET A 201 0.16 13.15 -6.98
C MET A 201 0.28 14.42 -6.16
N GLU A 202 1.20 15.31 -6.50
CA GLU A 202 1.35 16.61 -5.82
C GLU A 202 0.10 17.46 -5.93
N GLU A 203 -0.41 17.64 -7.13
CA GLU A 203 -1.65 18.38 -7.37
C GLU A 203 -2.84 17.71 -6.67
N LEU A 204 -2.90 16.38 -6.68
CA LEU A 204 -3.99 15.62 -6.07
C LEU A 204 -4.12 15.87 -4.56
N MET A 205 -3.01 16.13 -3.84
CA MET A 205 -3.04 16.41 -2.40
C MET A 205 -3.86 17.69 -2.07
N GLN A 206 -4.03 18.61 -3.04
CA GLN A 206 -4.75 19.87 -2.86
C GLN A 206 -6.05 19.91 -3.67
N ALA A 207 -6.27 18.98 -4.59
CA ALA A 207 -7.42 18.97 -5.49
C ALA A 207 -8.72 18.62 -4.76
N GLN A 208 -9.82 19.18 -5.26
CA GLN A 208 -11.18 18.93 -4.77
C GLN A 208 -12.15 18.61 -5.92
N GLY A 209 -13.29 18.01 -5.57
CA GLY A 209 -14.35 17.72 -6.52
C GLY A 209 -13.89 16.85 -7.70
N VAL A 210 -14.36 17.18 -8.90
CA VAL A 210 -14.10 16.40 -10.14
C VAL A 210 -12.59 16.33 -10.44
N ARG A 211 -11.83 17.39 -10.14
CA ARG A 211 -10.37 17.40 -10.39
C ARG A 211 -9.63 16.25 -9.71
N ARG A 212 -10.10 15.80 -8.55
CA ARG A 212 -9.54 14.62 -7.87
C ARG A 212 -9.68 13.36 -8.73
N ILE A 213 -10.84 13.17 -9.37
CA ILE A 213 -11.10 12.02 -10.24
C ILE A 213 -10.24 12.11 -11.51
N GLU A 214 -10.15 13.29 -12.13
CA GLU A 214 -9.31 13.50 -13.30
C GLU A 214 -7.85 13.11 -13.02
N LEU A 215 -7.28 13.61 -11.93
CA LEU A 215 -5.91 13.31 -11.53
C LEU A 215 -5.71 11.83 -11.20
N PHE A 216 -6.66 11.21 -10.50
CA PHE A 216 -6.63 9.77 -10.23
C PHE A 216 -6.61 8.95 -11.53
N MET A 217 -7.46 9.30 -12.51
CA MET A 217 -7.50 8.63 -13.81
C MET A 217 -6.22 8.86 -14.62
N MET A 218 -5.62 10.05 -14.54
CA MET A 218 -4.32 10.34 -15.19
C MET A 218 -3.21 9.48 -14.57
N ILE A 219 -3.18 9.34 -13.24
CA ILE A 219 -2.23 8.47 -12.52
C ILE A 219 -2.46 7.01 -12.92
N ALA A 220 -3.71 6.53 -12.87
CA ALA A 220 -4.07 5.17 -13.29
C ALA A 220 -3.62 4.87 -14.72
N GLY A 221 -3.86 5.79 -15.64
CA GLY A 221 -3.41 5.67 -17.03
C GLY A 221 -1.89 5.70 -17.19
N ALA A 222 -1.15 6.44 -16.37
CA ALA A 222 0.31 6.44 -16.37
C ALA A 222 0.87 5.10 -15.85
N LEU A 223 0.28 4.56 -14.78
CA LEU A 223 0.68 3.26 -14.22
C LEU A 223 0.36 2.11 -15.18
N SER A 224 -0.81 2.12 -15.84
CA SER A 224 -1.21 1.07 -16.80
C SER A 224 -0.28 0.98 -18.02
N ARG A 225 0.32 2.09 -18.43
CA ARG A 225 1.24 2.15 -19.58
C ARG A 225 2.71 2.04 -19.18
N ALA A 226 2.99 1.84 -17.90
CA ALA A 226 4.37 1.77 -17.42
C ALA A 226 5.08 0.52 -17.95
N GLN A 227 6.33 0.69 -18.34
CA GLN A 227 7.23 -0.39 -18.75
C GLN A 227 8.32 -0.59 -17.71
N GLY A 228 8.93 -1.78 -17.67
CA GLY A 228 10.04 -2.08 -16.77
C GLY A 228 9.66 -2.16 -15.30
N THR A 229 8.42 -2.48 -15.00
CA THR A 229 7.95 -2.72 -13.64
C THR A 229 8.55 -3.99 -13.06
N ARG A 230 8.71 -4.05 -11.72
CA ARG A 230 9.21 -5.22 -11.01
C ARG A 230 8.27 -5.60 -9.88
N MET A 231 7.85 -6.86 -9.83
CA MET A 231 7.18 -7.42 -8.66
C MET A 231 8.19 -7.61 -7.53
N LEU A 232 7.80 -7.27 -6.31
CA LEU A 232 8.68 -7.26 -5.14
C LEU A 232 8.64 -8.59 -4.40
N ALA A 233 7.50 -8.97 -3.83
CA ALA A 233 7.38 -10.23 -3.12
C ALA A 233 7.54 -11.45 -4.04
N SER A 234 8.06 -12.55 -3.49
CA SER A 234 8.30 -13.78 -4.22
C SER A 234 7.02 -14.38 -4.80
N ALA A 235 7.13 -15.25 -5.82
CA ALA A 235 5.96 -15.91 -6.41
C ALA A 235 5.25 -16.87 -5.45
N SER A 236 5.96 -17.34 -4.43
CA SER A 236 5.44 -18.20 -3.38
C SER A 236 4.82 -17.42 -2.22
N TYR A 237 5.04 -16.11 -2.17
CA TYR A 237 4.42 -15.25 -1.17
C TYR A 237 2.94 -15.05 -1.52
N LEU A 238 2.10 -15.72 -0.78
CA LEU A 238 0.66 -15.48 -0.78
C LEU A 238 0.38 -14.71 0.51
N PRO A 239 -0.08 -13.44 0.41
CA PRO A 239 -0.71 -12.84 1.58
C PRO A 239 -1.80 -13.81 2.02
N ASP A 240 -1.71 -14.33 3.24
CA ASP A 240 -2.72 -15.22 3.78
C ASP A 240 -3.70 -14.42 4.65
N PRO A 241 -4.67 -13.70 4.03
CA PRO A 241 -5.70 -12.99 4.77
C PRO A 241 -6.52 -13.93 5.67
N PRO A 242 -6.84 -15.19 5.27
CA PRO A 242 -7.41 -16.18 6.17
C PRO A 242 -6.48 -16.59 7.32
N GLY A 243 -5.17 -16.57 7.13
CA GLY A 243 -4.18 -16.77 8.19
C GLY A 243 -4.12 -15.61 9.18
N TYR A 244 -4.32 -14.38 8.67
CA TYR A 244 -4.32 -13.17 9.49
C TYR A 244 -5.69 -12.78 10.00
N MET A 245 -6.77 -13.00 9.23
CA MET A 245 -8.14 -12.65 9.64
C MET A 245 -9.19 -13.61 9.08
N SER A 246 -10.06 -14.11 9.96
CA SER A 246 -11.24 -14.87 9.50
C SER A 246 -12.18 -13.97 8.68
N ALA A 247 -12.92 -14.57 7.72
CA ALA A 247 -13.90 -13.85 6.91
C ALA A 247 -14.94 -13.11 7.77
N GLY A 248 -15.27 -13.64 8.96
CA GLY A 248 -16.13 -13.00 9.93
C GLY A 248 -15.54 -11.72 10.52
N ILE A 249 -14.25 -11.72 10.88
CA ILE A 249 -13.56 -10.51 11.37
C ILE A 249 -13.51 -9.44 10.29
N ASN A 250 -13.24 -9.80 9.03
CA ASN A 250 -13.26 -8.86 7.91
C ASN A 250 -14.61 -8.18 7.73
N LYS A 251 -15.73 -8.94 7.82
CA LYS A 251 -17.08 -8.38 7.77
C LYS A 251 -17.35 -7.41 8.93
N ALA A 252 -16.93 -7.77 10.14
CA ALA A 252 -17.07 -6.91 11.31
C ALA A 252 -16.25 -5.61 11.16
N LEU A 253 -15.03 -5.68 10.63
CA LEU A 253 -14.19 -4.51 10.36
C LEU A 253 -14.79 -3.61 9.28
N ALA A 254 -15.37 -4.16 8.22
CA ALA A 254 -16.09 -3.39 7.20
C ALA A 254 -17.26 -2.63 7.83
N TYR A 255 -18.07 -3.31 8.64
CA TYR A 255 -19.18 -2.69 9.37
C TYR A 255 -18.72 -1.54 10.28
N VAL A 256 -17.62 -1.74 11.04
CA VAL A 256 -17.04 -0.68 11.89
C VAL A 256 -16.67 0.56 11.08
N ARG A 257 -16.11 0.39 9.88
CA ARG A 257 -15.72 1.52 9.01
C ARG A 257 -16.93 2.30 8.52
N GLU A 258 -17.96 1.60 8.06
CA GLU A 258 -19.18 2.21 7.54
C GLU A 258 -19.98 2.91 8.63
N ASN A 259 -19.90 2.42 9.88
CA ASN A 259 -20.67 2.89 11.01
C ASN A 259 -19.83 3.56 12.11
N LEU A 260 -18.61 4.01 11.80
CA LEU A 260 -17.64 4.46 12.81
C LEU A 260 -18.15 5.54 13.75
N THR A 261 -18.98 6.46 13.27
CA THR A 261 -19.52 7.58 14.03
C THR A 261 -20.81 7.23 14.77
N GLN A 262 -21.39 6.06 14.49
CA GLN A 262 -22.61 5.57 15.12
C GLN A 262 -22.29 4.72 16.36
N PRO A 263 -23.23 4.59 17.30
CA PRO A 263 -23.10 3.60 18.37
C PRO A 263 -23.29 2.18 17.81
N PHE A 264 -22.49 1.25 18.25
CA PHE A 264 -22.62 -0.20 18.04
C PHE A 264 -21.95 -0.95 19.17
N ASP A 265 -22.40 -2.16 19.42
CA ASP A 265 -21.89 -3.01 20.47
C ASP A 265 -21.00 -4.13 19.95
N GLU A 266 -20.15 -4.68 20.81
CA GLU A 266 -19.30 -5.83 20.48
C GLU A 266 -20.13 -7.08 20.12
N SER A 267 -21.35 -7.20 20.70
CA SER A 267 -22.30 -8.26 20.35
C SER A 267 -22.81 -8.18 18.93
N ASP A 268 -23.05 -6.98 18.40
CA ASP A 268 -23.45 -6.79 16.99
C ASP A 268 -22.37 -7.26 16.04
N LEU A 269 -21.13 -6.90 16.31
CA LEU A 269 -19.99 -7.30 15.53
C LEU A 269 -19.70 -8.81 15.62
N ALA A 270 -19.90 -9.39 16.78
CA ALA A 270 -19.78 -10.83 16.97
C ALA A 270 -20.83 -11.58 16.14
N ALA A 271 -22.07 -11.09 16.12
CA ALA A 271 -23.15 -11.64 15.28
C ALA A 271 -22.82 -11.53 13.77
N ILE A 272 -22.32 -10.37 13.31
CA ILE A 272 -21.84 -10.16 11.93
C ILE A 272 -20.70 -11.13 11.58
N ALA A 273 -19.80 -11.40 12.55
CA ALA A 273 -18.70 -12.33 12.39
C ALA A 273 -19.14 -13.81 12.47
N GLY A 274 -20.39 -14.11 12.84
CA GLY A 274 -20.89 -15.46 13.06
C GLY A 274 -20.24 -16.14 14.28
N GLN A 275 -19.90 -15.38 15.32
CA GLN A 275 -19.18 -15.83 16.51
C GLN A 275 -19.90 -15.43 17.80
N SER A 276 -19.62 -16.13 18.91
CA SER A 276 -19.97 -15.61 20.23
C SER A 276 -19.10 -14.38 20.56
N THR A 277 -19.61 -13.45 21.39
CA THR A 277 -18.88 -12.24 21.79
C THR A 277 -17.49 -12.55 22.35
N ALA A 278 -17.39 -13.58 23.21
CA ALA A 278 -16.10 -14.00 23.76
C ALA A 278 -15.11 -14.58 22.71
N ALA A 279 -15.63 -15.30 21.72
CA ALA A 279 -14.80 -15.81 20.61
C ALA A 279 -14.35 -14.68 19.69
N PHE A 280 -15.28 -13.77 19.38
CA PHE A 280 -15.01 -12.57 18.58
C PHE A 280 -13.94 -11.70 19.25
N SER A 281 -14.08 -11.37 20.53
CA SER A 281 -13.13 -10.55 21.28
C SER A 281 -11.71 -11.12 21.24
N ARG A 282 -11.57 -12.44 21.44
CA ARG A 282 -10.26 -13.11 21.32
C ARG A 282 -9.70 -13.09 19.90
N ALA A 283 -10.54 -13.42 18.92
CA ALA A 283 -10.15 -13.40 17.49
C ALA A 283 -9.77 -11.99 17.05
N PHE A 284 -10.60 -11.01 17.38
CA PHE A 284 -10.35 -9.60 17.07
C PHE A 284 -9.01 -9.13 17.63
N ARG A 285 -8.75 -9.41 18.93
CA ARG A 285 -7.49 -9.03 19.58
C ARG A 285 -6.28 -9.75 18.99
N ARG A 286 -6.42 -11.02 18.60
CA ARG A 286 -5.37 -11.77 17.92
C ARG A 286 -5.01 -11.15 16.57
N HIS A 287 -6.01 -10.71 15.80
CA HIS A 287 -5.83 -10.19 14.45
C HIS A 287 -5.46 -8.72 14.38
N THR A 288 -5.88 -7.90 15.36
CA THR A 288 -5.66 -6.45 15.36
C THR A 288 -4.61 -5.99 16.38
N GLY A 289 -4.12 -6.90 17.22
CA GLY A 289 -3.21 -6.58 18.33
C GLY A 289 -3.86 -5.78 19.45
N MET A 290 -5.15 -5.40 19.34
CA MET A 290 -5.81 -4.53 20.30
C MET A 290 -7.28 -4.94 20.55
N SER A 291 -7.90 -4.43 21.64
CA SER A 291 -9.33 -4.62 21.86
C SER A 291 -10.16 -3.79 20.85
N LEU A 292 -11.40 -4.23 20.59
CA LEU A 292 -12.34 -3.48 19.74
C LEU A 292 -12.49 -2.02 20.20
N VAL A 293 -12.58 -1.79 21.50
CA VAL A 293 -12.72 -0.44 22.07
C VAL A 293 -11.49 0.43 21.76
N GLN A 294 -10.29 -0.13 21.87
CA GLN A 294 -9.06 0.59 21.51
C GLN A 294 -9.01 0.87 20.00
N TYR A 295 -9.40 -0.09 19.20
CA TYR A 295 -9.46 0.02 17.76
C TYR A 295 -10.41 1.13 17.29
N VAL A 296 -11.66 1.11 17.74
CA VAL A 296 -12.67 2.14 17.41
C VAL A 296 -12.24 3.53 17.88
N LYS A 297 -11.69 3.64 19.09
CA LYS A 297 -11.13 4.91 19.58
C LYS A 297 -10.06 5.46 18.66
N ARG A 298 -9.11 4.62 18.27
CA ARG A 298 -8.00 5.00 17.37
C ARG A 298 -8.52 5.50 16.02
N LEU A 299 -9.53 4.82 15.46
CA LEU A 299 -10.21 5.25 14.25
C LEU A 299 -10.84 6.62 14.39
N ARG A 300 -11.62 6.82 15.45
CA ARG A 300 -12.30 8.09 15.73
C ARG A 300 -11.30 9.23 15.93
N ILE A 301 -10.17 8.99 16.58
CA ILE A 301 -9.09 9.98 16.71
C ILE A 301 -8.43 10.29 15.36
N ASN A 302 -8.21 9.30 14.51
CA ASN A 302 -7.67 9.54 13.17
C ASN A 302 -8.65 10.35 12.30
N LEU A 303 -9.95 10.05 12.37
CA LEU A 303 -11.00 10.86 11.74
C LEU A 303 -11.00 12.30 12.25
N ALA A 304 -10.86 12.49 13.58
CA ALA A 304 -10.75 13.83 14.16
C ALA A 304 -9.54 14.61 13.61
N CYS A 305 -8.37 13.95 13.43
CA CYS A 305 -7.21 14.58 12.82
C CYS A 305 -7.49 15.04 11.39
N GLN A 306 -8.19 14.23 10.60
CA GLN A 306 -8.56 14.60 9.22
C GLN A 306 -9.48 15.83 9.18
N ILE A 307 -10.50 15.87 10.08
CA ILE A 307 -11.40 17.01 10.17
C ILE A 307 -10.64 18.27 10.64
N LEU A 308 -9.76 18.13 11.64
CA LEU A 308 -8.89 19.22 12.10
C LEU A 308 -8.00 19.80 11.00
N MET A 309 -7.66 19.01 9.99
CA MET A 309 -6.86 19.43 8.83
C MET A 309 -7.68 20.11 7.74
N SER A 310 -8.94 19.77 7.58
CA SER A 310 -9.78 20.20 6.46
C SER A 310 -10.81 21.25 6.81
N GLU A 311 -11.22 21.36 8.07
CA GLU A 311 -12.28 22.24 8.53
C GLU A 311 -11.76 23.20 9.62
N GLU A 312 -11.24 24.35 9.21
CA GLU A 312 -10.74 25.36 10.15
C GLU A 312 -11.85 25.94 11.04
N ALA A 313 -13.10 25.98 10.55
CA ALA A 313 -14.25 26.60 11.24
C ALA A 313 -14.89 25.70 12.31
N ALA A 314 -14.76 24.36 12.24
CA ALA A 314 -15.38 23.46 13.19
C ALA A 314 -14.70 23.53 14.57
N SER A 315 -15.48 23.70 15.63
CA SER A 315 -14.95 23.70 17.00
C SER A 315 -14.46 22.29 17.41
N ILE A 316 -13.54 22.23 18.38
CA ILE A 316 -13.07 20.94 18.94
C ILE A 316 -14.24 20.13 19.52
N THR A 317 -15.24 20.80 20.07
CA THR A 317 -16.45 20.18 20.62
C THR A 317 -17.31 19.55 19.54
N GLU A 318 -17.53 20.25 18.43
CA GLU A 318 -18.26 19.71 17.26
C GLU A 318 -17.55 18.50 16.69
N ILE A 319 -16.24 18.58 16.49
CA ILE A 319 -15.44 17.46 16.00
C ILE A 319 -15.53 16.24 16.92
N CYS A 320 -15.48 16.45 18.25
CA CYS A 320 -15.63 15.39 19.23
C CYS A 320 -16.91 14.57 18.99
N PHE A 321 -18.06 15.24 18.83
CA PHE A 321 -19.34 14.57 18.61
C PHE A 321 -19.47 14.01 17.19
N GLN A 322 -18.98 14.73 16.20
CA GLN A 322 -18.99 14.31 14.78
C GLN A 322 -18.24 12.99 14.55
N VAL A 323 -17.15 12.76 15.29
CA VAL A 323 -16.38 11.51 15.18
C VAL A 323 -16.90 10.38 16.08
N GLY A 324 -18.02 10.60 16.78
CA GLY A 324 -18.71 9.58 17.57
C GLY A 324 -18.26 9.46 19.03
N PHE A 325 -17.54 10.44 19.58
CA PHE A 325 -17.36 10.52 21.04
C PHE A 325 -18.59 11.20 21.66
N ASN A 326 -18.97 10.72 22.83
CA ASN A 326 -20.09 11.28 23.61
C ASN A 326 -19.63 12.23 24.73
N ASN A 327 -18.33 12.43 24.90
CA ASN A 327 -17.76 13.20 26.00
C ASN A 327 -16.43 13.85 25.58
N LEU A 328 -16.39 15.19 25.64
CA LEU A 328 -15.24 16.00 25.27
C LEU A 328 -14.00 15.72 26.13
N SER A 329 -14.16 15.49 27.43
CA SER A 329 -13.02 15.19 28.31
C SER A 329 -12.39 13.85 27.97
N ASN A 330 -13.20 12.83 27.65
CA ASN A 330 -12.71 11.55 27.18
C ASN A 330 -12.02 11.67 25.80
N PHE A 331 -12.63 12.42 24.88
CA PHE A 331 -12.03 12.71 23.58
C PHE A 331 -10.64 13.36 23.71
N ASN A 332 -10.52 14.44 24.49
CA ASN A 332 -9.26 15.15 24.70
C ASN A 332 -8.19 14.25 25.31
N ARG A 333 -8.55 13.43 26.29
CA ARG A 333 -7.64 12.48 26.94
C ARG A 333 -7.15 11.42 25.92
N GLN A 334 -8.05 10.84 25.12
CA GLN A 334 -7.69 9.84 24.11
C GLN A 334 -6.86 10.45 22.99
N PHE A 335 -7.21 11.66 22.54
CA PHE A 335 -6.46 12.37 21.52
C PHE A 335 -5.03 12.67 22.00
N LEU A 336 -4.88 13.16 23.23
CA LEU A 336 -3.56 13.39 23.84
C LEU A 336 -2.74 12.08 23.94
N ALA A 337 -3.38 10.99 24.34
CA ALA A 337 -2.71 9.68 24.44
C ALA A 337 -2.24 9.16 23.08
N GLU A 338 -3.04 9.31 22.01
CA GLU A 338 -2.71 8.82 20.67
C GLU A 338 -1.76 9.76 19.90
N LYS A 339 -1.89 11.07 20.05
CA LYS A 339 -1.14 12.07 19.25
C LYS A 339 -0.04 12.78 20.02
N GLY A 340 0.04 12.59 21.34
CA GLY A 340 1.03 13.21 22.21
C GLY A 340 0.82 14.72 22.44
N MET A 341 -0.31 15.26 21.97
CA MET A 341 -0.67 16.67 22.17
C MET A 341 -2.20 16.86 22.12
N PRO A 342 -2.74 17.96 22.70
CA PRO A 342 -4.16 18.25 22.61
C PRO A 342 -4.62 18.58 21.18
N PRO A 343 -5.93 18.38 20.85
CA PRO A 343 -6.48 18.66 19.51
C PRO A 343 -6.25 20.11 19.05
N SER A 344 -6.38 21.09 19.95
CA SER A 344 -6.16 22.51 19.66
C SER A 344 -4.72 22.82 19.25
N ARG A 345 -3.74 22.21 19.93
CA ARG A 345 -2.32 22.35 19.57
C ARG A 345 -2.01 21.65 18.26
N PHE A 346 -2.62 20.49 18.01
CA PHE A 346 -2.49 19.76 16.76
C PHE A 346 -2.98 20.62 15.57
N ARG A 347 -4.16 21.24 15.68
CA ARG A 347 -4.68 22.19 14.67
C ARG A 347 -3.73 23.36 14.42
N LYS A 348 -3.23 23.99 15.49
CA LYS A 348 -2.33 25.14 15.36
C LYS A 348 -1.05 24.78 14.62
N LEU A 349 -0.41 23.67 14.94
CA LEU A 349 0.79 23.20 14.25
C LEU A 349 0.56 22.95 12.75
N LEU A 350 -0.64 22.49 12.37
CA LEU A 350 -0.99 22.30 10.97
C LEU A 350 -1.16 23.63 10.25
N ALA A 351 -1.87 24.58 10.84
CA ALA A 351 -2.04 25.92 10.29
C ALA A 351 -0.69 26.64 10.11
N ASP A 352 0.19 26.55 11.10
CA ASP A 352 1.55 27.13 11.05
C ASP A 352 2.38 26.51 9.90
N ASN A 353 2.31 25.19 9.70
CA ASN A 353 3.01 24.50 8.61
C ASN A 353 2.46 24.87 7.22
N ILE A 354 1.14 25.00 7.07
CA ILE A 354 0.51 25.42 5.80
C ILE A 354 0.91 26.86 5.46
N ASN A 355 0.92 27.76 6.44
CA ASN A 355 1.33 29.15 6.26
C ASN A 355 2.82 29.27 5.91
N ALA A 356 3.68 28.48 6.53
CA ALA A 356 5.11 28.42 6.21
C ALA A 356 5.34 27.92 4.77
N ALA A 357 4.59 26.90 4.32
CA ALA A 357 4.67 26.39 2.96
C ALA A 357 4.11 27.33 1.89
N ARG A 358 3.22 28.27 2.26
CA ARG A 358 2.69 29.30 1.35
C ARG A 358 3.60 30.54 1.27
N ALA A 359 4.48 30.71 2.23
CA ALA A 359 5.41 31.85 2.32
C ALA A 359 6.79 31.55 1.71
N ALA A 360 7.09 30.30 1.38
CA ALA A 360 8.32 29.82 0.74
C ALA A 360 8.09 29.62 -0.77
#